data_23dcd01a864c9c176bdf14af2ad2e33a
#
_entry.id   23dcd01a864c9c176bdf14af2ad2e33a
#
_cell.length_a   1.000
_cell.length_b   1.000
_cell.length_c   1.000
_cell.angle_alpha   90.00
_cell.angle_beta   90.00
_cell.angle_gamma   90.00
#
_symmetry.space_group_name_H-M   'P 1'
#
loop_
_entity.id
_entity.type
_entity.pdbx_description
1 polymer ?
#
loop_
_entity_poly.entity_id
_entity_poly.type
_entity_poly.pdbx_seq_one_letter_code
_entity_poly.pdbx_strand_id
1 'polypeptide(L)'
;MIHQYKLNGYNIVLDVYSGSVHAVDELAYAAIALVDAGHSRAEAADLLAKKYADHPEVTAEDINDCFDDIEELKADGKLFAEDIYADHAFDFKNRSTVVKALCLHVAHTCNLNCEYCFAAQGKFHGQSGLMS
;
A
#
# COMPACT_ATOMS: atom_id res chain seq x y z
N MET A 1 -2.13 -6.89 -5.64
CA MET A 1 -1.70 -7.47 -4.31
C MET A 1 -2.34 -6.64 -3.22
N ILE A 2 -3.12 -7.27 -2.36
CA ILE A 2 -3.83 -6.60 -1.26
C ILE A 2 -3.14 -6.93 0.07
N HIS A 3 -2.93 -5.91 0.90
CA HIS A 3 -2.53 -6.08 2.30
C HIS A 3 -3.62 -5.57 3.22
N GLN A 4 -4.07 -6.45 4.12
CA GLN A 4 -5.06 -6.13 5.13
C GLN A 4 -4.46 -6.20 6.53
N TYR A 5 -4.69 -5.17 7.33
CA TYR A 5 -4.25 -5.13 8.73
C TYR A 5 -5.16 -4.23 9.58
N LYS A 6 -5.12 -4.43 10.90
CA LYS A 6 -5.85 -3.60 11.86
C LYS A 6 -4.87 -2.75 12.66
N LEU A 7 -5.11 -1.45 12.72
CA LEU A 7 -4.27 -0.50 13.43
C LEU A 7 -5.12 0.56 14.14
N ASN A 8 -4.89 0.75 15.41
CA ASN A 8 -5.58 1.76 16.23
C ASN A 8 -7.12 1.73 16.12
N GLY A 9 -7.72 0.54 15.99
CA GLY A 9 -9.16 0.35 15.86
C GLY A 9 -9.71 0.52 14.45
N TYR A 10 -8.86 0.76 13.45
CA TYR A 10 -9.24 0.82 12.04
C TYR A 10 -8.89 -0.46 11.30
N ASN A 11 -9.78 -0.89 10.42
CA ASN A 11 -9.48 -1.92 9.42
C ASN A 11 -8.91 -1.22 8.19
N ILE A 12 -7.69 -1.53 7.84
CA ILE A 12 -6.97 -0.89 6.74
C ILE A 12 -6.71 -1.90 5.64
N VAL A 13 -6.98 -1.48 4.42
CA VAL A 13 -6.73 -2.22 3.19
C VAL A 13 -5.81 -1.39 2.30
N LEU A 14 -4.64 -1.93 1.98
CA LEU A 14 -3.68 -1.32 1.07
C LEU A 14 -3.64 -2.12 -0.23
N ASP A 15 -3.92 -1.49 -1.34
CA ASP A 15 -3.61 -2.04 -2.65
C ASP A 15 -2.21 -1.58 -3.09
N VAL A 16 -1.29 -2.54 -3.15
CA VAL A 16 0.13 -2.27 -3.44
C VAL A 16 0.34 -1.71 -4.85
N TYR A 17 -0.46 -2.14 -5.81
CA TYR A 17 -0.25 -1.77 -7.21
C TYR A 17 -0.81 -0.39 -7.55
N SER A 18 -1.95 -0.02 -6.98
CA SER A 18 -2.47 1.35 -7.11
C SER A 18 -1.86 2.32 -6.10
N GLY A 19 -1.35 1.82 -4.97
CA GLY A 19 -0.93 2.62 -3.83
C GLY A 19 -2.08 3.18 -3.00
N SER A 20 -3.33 2.75 -3.28
CA SER A 20 -4.51 3.23 -2.57
C SER A 20 -4.62 2.60 -1.19
N VAL A 21 -5.02 3.42 -0.21
CA VAL A 21 -5.26 2.99 1.17
C VAL A 21 -6.70 3.29 1.54
N HIS A 22 -7.42 2.26 1.98
CA HIS A 22 -8.82 2.34 2.37
C HIS A 22 -8.97 2.03 3.85
N ALA A 23 -9.72 2.87 4.57
CA ALA A 23 -10.23 2.53 5.89
C ALA A 23 -11.66 2.04 5.74
N VAL A 24 -11.93 0.82 6.16
CA VAL A 24 -13.18 0.11 5.89
C VAL A 24 -13.80 -0.44 7.16
N ASP A 25 -15.08 -0.75 7.12
CA ASP A 25 -15.76 -1.45 8.21
C ASP A 25 -15.43 -2.96 8.24
N GLU A 26 -15.99 -3.69 9.20
CA GLU A 26 -15.75 -5.12 9.37
C GLU A 26 -16.34 -5.95 8.21
N LEU A 27 -17.46 -5.50 7.62
CA LEU A 27 -18.11 -6.19 6.51
C LEU A 27 -17.25 -6.10 5.25
N ALA A 28 -16.87 -4.88 4.86
CA ALA A 28 -16.02 -4.65 3.70
C ALA A 28 -14.62 -5.27 3.87
N TYR A 29 -14.07 -5.24 5.09
CA TYR A 29 -12.80 -5.91 5.39
C TYR A 29 -12.87 -7.42 5.15
N ALA A 30 -13.98 -8.07 5.59
CA ALA A 30 -14.20 -9.49 5.37
C ALA A 30 -14.51 -9.80 3.89
N ALA A 31 -15.30 -8.96 3.21
CA ALA A 31 -15.63 -9.11 1.80
C ALA A 31 -14.37 -9.07 0.92
N ILE A 32 -13.51 -8.05 1.12
CA ILE A 32 -12.25 -7.91 0.38
C ILE A 32 -11.34 -9.12 0.60
N ALA A 33 -11.27 -9.67 1.83
CA ALA A 33 -10.48 -10.87 2.11
C ALA A 33 -10.96 -12.09 1.33
N LEU A 34 -12.28 -12.26 1.19
CA LEU A 34 -12.87 -13.37 0.42
C LEU A 34 -12.60 -13.22 -1.09
N VAL A 35 -12.70 -11.99 -1.61
CA VAL A 35 -12.38 -11.69 -3.02
C VAL A 35 -10.89 -11.93 -3.29
N ASP A 36 -9.99 -11.51 -2.40
CA ASP A 36 -8.54 -11.74 -2.52
C ASP A 36 -8.18 -13.22 -2.45
N ALA A 37 -8.94 -14.00 -1.69
CA ALA A 37 -8.83 -15.47 -1.62
C ALA A 37 -9.35 -16.19 -2.88
N GLY A 38 -9.94 -15.47 -3.84
CA GLY A 38 -10.41 -16.00 -5.13
C GLY A 38 -11.86 -16.49 -5.11
N HIS A 39 -12.65 -16.19 -4.09
CA HIS A 39 -14.07 -16.49 -4.10
C HIS A 39 -14.83 -15.62 -5.11
N SER A 40 -15.82 -16.21 -5.77
CA SER A 40 -16.77 -15.44 -6.57
C SER A 40 -17.66 -14.59 -5.67
N ARG A 41 -18.27 -13.53 -6.23
CA ARG A 41 -19.22 -12.67 -5.51
C ARG A 41 -20.32 -13.48 -4.82
N ALA A 42 -20.90 -14.47 -5.49
CA ALA A 42 -21.98 -15.30 -4.95
C ALA A 42 -21.50 -16.15 -3.77
N GLU A 43 -20.35 -16.81 -3.89
CA GLU A 43 -19.75 -17.61 -2.79
C GLU A 43 -19.39 -16.73 -1.59
N ALA A 44 -18.78 -15.58 -1.85
CA ALA A 44 -18.39 -14.64 -0.81
C ALA A 44 -19.64 -14.06 -0.10
N ALA A 45 -20.70 -13.72 -0.82
CA ALA A 45 -21.96 -13.26 -0.24
C ALA A 45 -22.60 -14.32 0.66
N ASP A 46 -22.63 -15.59 0.21
CA ASP A 46 -23.15 -16.71 1.01
C ASP A 46 -22.34 -16.94 2.29
N LEU A 47 -21.00 -16.80 2.22
CA LEU A 47 -20.12 -16.92 3.37
C LEU A 47 -20.33 -15.78 4.36
N LEU A 48 -20.49 -14.54 3.88
CA LEU A 48 -20.77 -13.38 4.72
C LEU A 48 -22.15 -13.47 5.35
N ALA A 49 -23.18 -13.87 4.61
CA ALA A 49 -24.53 -14.07 5.15
C ALA A 49 -24.54 -15.09 6.30
N LYS A 50 -23.76 -16.16 6.17
CA LYS A 50 -23.58 -17.15 7.26
C LYS A 50 -22.81 -16.58 8.44
N LYS A 51 -21.73 -15.84 8.18
CA LYS A 51 -20.89 -15.23 9.21
C LYS A 51 -21.65 -14.21 10.04
N TYR A 52 -22.52 -13.43 9.40
CA TYR A 52 -23.30 -12.36 10.02
C TYR A 52 -24.77 -12.77 10.34
N ALA A 53 -25.09 -14.07 10.32
CA ALA A 53 -26.45 -14.55 10.58
C ALA A 53 -27.02 -14.13 11.94
N ASP A 54 -26.15 -13.98 12.96
CA ASP A 54 -26.51 -13.54 14.31
C ASP A 54 -26.40 -12.00 14.51
N HIS A 55 -26.11 -11.25 13.44
CA HIS A 55 -25.90 -9.81 13.43
C HIS A 55 -27.04 -9.11 12.67
N PRO A 56 -28.17 -8.75 13.33
CA PRO A 56 -29.34 -8.19 12.66
C PRO A 56 -29.09 -6.82 12.02
N GLU A 57 -27.98 -6.16 12.38
CA GLU A 57 -27.51 -4.90 11.79
C GLU A 57 -26.90 -5.05 10.40
N VAL A 58 -26.55 -6.29 9.97
CA VAL A 58 -26.00 -6.58 8.65
C VAL A 58 -27.05 -7.31 7.82
N THR A 59 -27.59 -6.63 6.84
CA THR A 59 -28.61 -7.17 5.94
C THR A 59 -28.02 -7.76 4.67
N ALA A 60 -28.82 -8.50 3.91
CA ALA A 60 -28.42 -8.98 2.60
C ALA A 60 -28.21 -7.83 1.59
N GLU A 61 -28.89 -6.70 1.81
CA GLU A 61 -28.74 -5.48 1.01
C GLU A 61 -27.36 -4.87 1.28
N ASP A 62 -26.97 -4.71 2.55
CA ASP A 62 -25.64 -4.19 2.93
C ASP A 62 -24.50 -5.04 2.34
N ILE A 63 -24.67 -6.37 2.30
CA ILE A 63 -23.70 -7.27 1.67
C ILE A 63 -23.59 -7.02 0.16
N ASN A 64 -24.72 -6.81 -0.52
CA ASN A 64 -24.72 -6.54 -1.95
C ASN A 64 -24.11 -5.17 -2.27
N ASP A 65 -24.51 -4.13 -1.52
CA ASP A 65 -23.98 -2.76 -1.67
C ASP A 65 -22.47 -2.75 -1.46
N CYS A 66 -21.98 -3.48 -0.46
CA CYS A 66 -20.54 -3.63 -0.21
C CYS A 66 -19.80 -4.24 -1.42
N PHE A 67 -20.38 -5.24 -2.10
CA PHE A 67 -19.78 -5.79 -3.31
C PHE A 67 -19.85 -4.83 -4.49
N ASP A 68 -20.91 -4.04 -4.61
CA ASP A 68 -21.03 -3.02 -5.65
C ASP A 68 -19.96 -1.95 -5.48
N ASP A 69 -19.70 -1.48 -4.25
CA ASP A 69 -18.60 -0.56 -3.91
C ASP A 69 -17.22 -1.17 -4.24
N ILE A 70 -17.01 -2.45 -3.95
CA ILE A 70 -15.76 -3.16 -4.28
C ILE A 70 -15.57 -3.21 -5.81
N GLU A 71 -16.62 -3.47 -6.57
CA GLU A 71 -16.57 -3.51 -8.03
C GLU A 71 -16.32 -2.11 -8.63
N GLU A 72 -16.91 -1.05 -8.05
CA GLU A 72 -16.63 0.33 -8.44
C GLU A 72 -15.17 0.70 -8.20
N LEU A 73 -14.62 0.42 -7.01
CA LEU A 73 -13.22 0.67 -6.68
C LEU A 73 -12.27 -0.12 -7.58
N LYS A 74 -12.65 -1.33 -7.98
CA LYS A 74 -11.89 -2.14 -8.92
C LYS A 74 -11.92 -1.55 -10.34
N ALA A 75 -13.08 -1.07 -10.80
CA ALA A 75 -13.21 -0.41 -12.09
C ALA A 75 -12.42 0.90 -12.15
N ASP A 76 -12.34 1.62 -11.04
CA ASP A 76 -11.53 2.84 -10.87
C ASP A 76 -10.02 2.56 -10.76
N GLY A 77 -9.61 1.29 -10.69
CA GLY A 77 -8.21 0.91 -10.50
C GLY A 77 -7.65 1.26 -9.12
N LYS A 78 -8.51 1.42 -8.11
CA LYS A 78 -8.13 1.76 -6.72
C LYS A 78 -8.08 0.55 -5.79
N LEU A 79 -8.65 -0.59 -6.24
CA LEU A 79 -8.66 -1.85 -5.49
C LEU A 79 -8.48 -3.00 -6.49
N PHE A 80 -7.68 -4.01 -6.14
CA PHE A 80 -7.30 -5.12 -7.02
C PHE A 80 -6.71 -4.67 -8.36
N ALA A 81 -5.92 -3.58 -8.33
CA ALA A 81 -5.25 -3.04 -9.51
C ALA A 81 -4.25 -4.05 -10.10
N GLU A 82 -4.02 -3.96 -11.39
CA GLU A 82 -3.00 -4.76 -12.09
C GLU A 82 -1.60 -4.22 -11.81
N ASP A 83 -0.62 -5.13 -11.80
CA ASP A 83 0.79 -4.76 -11.69
C ASP A 83 1.32 -4.27 -13.06
N ILE A 84 1.18 -2.98 -13.31
CA ILE A 84 1.70 -2.38 -14.54
C ILE A 84 3.23 -2.35 -14.64
N TYR A 85 3.93 -2.70 -13.55
CA TYR A 85 5.40 -2.72 -13.49
C TYR A 85 5.97 -4.13 -13.54
N ALA A 86 5.15 -5.19 -13.53
CA ALA A 86 5.60 -6.58 -13.52
C ALA A 86 6.61 -6.88 -14.64
N ASP A 87 6.30 -6.45 -15.85
CA ASP A 87 7.15 -6.66 -17.03
C ASP A 87 8.44 -5.82 -17.01
N HIS A 88 8.46 -4.75 -16.20
CA HIS A 88 9.60 -3.84 -16.08
C HIS A 88 10.49 -4.12 -14.87
N ALA A 89 10.05 -4.96 -13.94
CA ALA A 89 10.75 -5.22 -12.67
C ALA A 89 12.17 -5.80 -12.88
N PHE A 90 12.39 -6.53 -13.96
CA PHE A 90 13.69 -7.14 -14.28
C PHE A 90 14.64 -6.24 -15.08
N ASP A 91 14.14 -5.13 -15.65
CA ASP A 91 14.93 -4.22 -16.49
C ASP A 91 15.79 -3.23 -15.70
N PHE A 92 15.63 -3.17 -14.38
CA PHE A 92 16.44 -2.26 -13.54
C PHE A 92 17.95 -2.51 -13.64
N LYS A 93 18.38 -3.74 -13.97
CA LYS A 93 19.79 -4.08 -14.15
C LYS A 93 20.37 -3.65 -15.51
N ASN A 94 19.54 -3.42 -16.51
CA ASN A 94 19.94 -3.11 -17.88
C ASN A 94 19.89 -1.62 -18.24
N ARG A 95 19.47 -0.74 -17.31
CA ARG A 95 19.44 0.71 -17.53
C ARG A 95 20.82 1.34 -17.38
N SER A 96 21.76 0.95 -18.24
CA SER A 96 23.15 1.39 -18.19
C SER A 96 23.39 2.83 -18.69
N THR A 97 22.37 3.52 -19.22
CA THR A 97 22.64 4.73 -20.02
C THR A 97 21.89 5.99 -19.58
N VAL A 98 20.97 5.92 -18.62
CA VAL A 98 20.21 7.11 -18.19
C VAL A 98 20.47 7.40 -16.72
N VAL A 99 21.26 8.43 -16.46
CA VAL A 99 21.38 9.00 -15.11
C VAL A 99 20.09 9.69 -14.77
N LYS A 100 19.31 9.13 -13.83
CA LYS A 100 18.03 9.70 -13.36
C LYS A 100 18.21 10.73 -12.25
N ALA A 101 19.25 10.55 -11.44
CA ALA A 101 19.57 11.44 -10.34
C ALA A 101 21.08 11.42 -10.10
N LEU A 102 21.63 12.57 -9.73
CA LEU A 102 23.03 12.72 -9.34
C LEU A 102 23.06 13.35 -7.95
N CYS A 103 23.60 12.62 -6.96
CA CYS A 103 23.86 13.16 -5.64
C CYS A 103 25.29 13.69 -5.55
N LEU A 104 25.44 15.00 -5.49
CA LEU A 104 26.74 15.67 -5.32
C LEU A 104 26.94 16.00 -3.85
N HIS A 105 28.04 15.51 -3.27
CA HIS A 105 28.46 15.85 -1.92
C HIS A 105 29.27 17.14 -1.96
N VAL A 106 28.57 18.26 -2.05
CA VAL A 106 29.20 19.59 -2.19
C VAL A 106 29.93 20.04 -0.93
N ALA A 107 29.57 19.48 0.22
CA ALA A 107 30.21 19.77 1.51
C ALA A 107 30.12 18.57 2.45
N HIS A 108 31.21 18.28 3.13
CA HIS A 108 31.32 17.38 4.28
C HIS A 108 31.60 18.20 5.55
N THR A 109 30.75 19.18 5.80
CA THR A 109 30.86 20.05 6.98
C THR A 109 29.47 20.59 7.32
N CYS A 110 29.23 20.79 8.61
CA CYS A 110 27.99 21.36 9.12
C CYS A 110 28.30 22.25 10.32
N ASN A 111 27.56 23.34 10.47
CA ASN A 111 27.64 24.25 11.60
C ASN A 111 26.68 23.90 12.75
N LEU A 112 25.88 22.81 12.57
CA LEU A 112 24.96 22.29 13.59
C LEU A 112 25.56 21.05 14.26
N ASN A 113 25.18 20.83 15.51
CA ASN A 113 25.61 19.69 16.32
C ASN A 113 24.39 18.89 16.81
N CYS A 114 23.57 18.39 15.86
CA CYS A 114 22.38 17.64 16.21
C CYS A 114 22.76 16.25 16.75
N GLU A 115 22.24 15.86 17.90
CA GLU A 115 22.51 14.56 18.54
C GLU A 115 22.02 13.37 17.67
N TYR A 116 20.93 13.55 16.89
CA TYR A 116 20.33 12.55 16.01
C TYR A 116 20.78 12.67 14.55
N CYS A 117 21.91 13.29 14.28
CA CYS A 117 22.35 13.54 12.91
C CYS A 117 22.80 12.27 12.19
N PHE A 118 22.03 11.79 11.20
CA PHE A 118 22.37 10.63 10.37
C PHE A 118 23.62 10.87 9.50
N ALA A 119 23.97 12.14 9.22
CA ALA A 119 25.13 12.54 8.41
C ALA A 119 26.39 12.83 9.26
N ALA A 120 26.46 12.29 10.48
CA ALA A 120 27.59 12.47 11.40
C ALA A 120 28.05 13.94 11.50
N GLN A 121 27.09 14.87 11.60
CA GLN A 121 27.32 16.32 11.70
C GLN A 121 28.11 16.89 10.52
N GLY A 122 27.88 16.33 9.34
CA GLY A 122 28.53 16.72 8.09
C GLY A 122 29.91 16.10 7.87
N LYS A 123 30.34 15.16 8.71
CA LYS A 123 31.62 14.46 8.53
C LYS A 123 31.41 13.15 7.77
N PHE A 124 32.05 13.01 6.62
CA PHE A 124 32.03 11.77 5.86
C PHE A 124 33.27 10.94 6.20
N HIS A 125 33.08 9.73 6.77
CA HIS A 125 34.16 8.90 7.29
C HIS A 125 35.15 9.64 8.22
N GLY A 126 34.65 10.59 9.00
CA GLY A 126 35.46 11.42 9.92
C GLY A 126 36.20 12.60 9.26
N GLN A 127 36.04 12.76 7.94
CA GLN A 127 36.64 13.87 7.20
C GLN A 127 35.62 15.00 7.01
N SER A 128 36.11 16.24 7.03
CA SER A 128 35.36 17.43 6.69
C SER A 128 36.03 18.16 5.54
N GLY A 129 35.26 18.74 4.65
CA GLY A 129 35.77 19.47 3.50
C GLY A 129 34.67 20.02 2.61
N LEU A 130 35.08 20.81 1.64
CA LEU A 130 34.24 21.32 0.59
C LEU A 130 34.65 20.71 -0.72
N MET A 131 33.72 20.58 -1.65
CA MET A 131 34.00 20.20 -3.02
C MET A 131 34.86 21.27 -3.69
N SER A 132 36.00 20.87 -4.25
CA SER A 132 36.93 21.77 -4.96
C SER A 132 36.54 21.93 -6.42
#